data_df28d00eecbefcb158a836c209de7eca
#
_entry.id   df28d00eecbefcb158a836c209de7eca
#
_cell.length_a   1.000
_cell.length_b   1.000
_cell.length_c   1.000
_cell.angle_alpha   90.00
_cell.angle_beta   90.00
_cell.angle_gamma   90.00
#
_symmetry.space_group_name_H-M   'P 1'
#
loop_
_entity.id
_entity.type
_entity.pdbx_description
1 polymer ?
#
loop_
_entity_poly.entity_id
_entity_poly.type
_entity_poly.pdbx_seq_one_letter_code
_entity_poly.pdbx_strand_id
1 'polypeptide(L)'
;EIKPETPEYFYLRPEVEKAYGYTHAVKIGNDIKISGAVSMDDAGNPTAVGDLLQQMKNCYSDLDKVLKHYGCTFDDVVVENVFTTNMPEFLAQAGYRNSIYTKQFPTGSWLGVKELALPEFMIEIELEVHKSH
;
A
#
# COMPACT_ATOMS: atom_id res chain seq x y z
N GLU A 1 9.13 -4.60 34.42
CA GLU A 1 7.73 -4.72 34.01
C GLU A 1 7.58 -4.55 32.51
N ILE A 2 6.99 -5.52 31.86
CA ILE A 2 6.72 -5.45 30.41
C ILE A 2 5.30 -4.93 30.23
N LYS A 3 5.19 -3.76 29.60
CA LYS A 3 3.88 -3.20 29.26
C LYS A 3 3.41 -3.79 27.93
N PRO A 4 2.11 -4.15 27.83
CA PRO A 4 1.56 -4.56 26.53
C PRO A 4 1.71 -3.43 25.50
N GLU A 5 2.05 -3.79 24.29
CA GLU A 5 2.08 -2.85 23.17
C GLU A 5 0.67 -2.49 22.77
N THR A 6 0.40 -1.19 22.62
CA THR A 6 -0.91 -0.70 22.24
C THR A 6 -0.92 -0.39 20.74
N PRO A 7 -1.87 -0.95 19.97
CA PRO A 7 -1.97 -0.62 18.56
C PRO A 7 -2.23 0.87 18.32
N GLU A 8 -1.49 1.46 17.41
CA GLU A 8 -1.66 2.85 16.97
C GLU A 8 -2.22 2.83 15.55
N TYR A 9 -3.48 3.25 15.41
CA TYR A 9 -4.19 3.23 14.13
C TYR A 9 -4.00 4.55 13.39
N PHE A 10 -3.99 4.46 12.06
CA PHE A 10 -3.90 5.63 11.18
C PHE A 10 -4.94 5.53 10.07
N TYR A 11 -5.59 6.65 9.79
CA TYR A 11 -6.60 6.78 8.74
C TYR A 11 -6.12 7.83 7.74
N LEU A 12 -5.89 7.41 6.49
CA LEU A 12 -5.49 8.31 5.42
C LEU A 12 -6.69 9.07 4.85
N ARG A 13 -7.81 8.35 4.67
CA ARG A 13 -9.09 8.89 4.21
C ARG A 13 -10.19 8.40 5.15
N PRO A 14 -10.37 9.06 6.32
CA PRO A 14 -11.23 8.53 7.38
C PRO A 14 -12.66 8.20 6.94
N GLU A 15 -13.29 9.08 6.16
CA GLU A 15 -14.67 8.87 5.71
C GLU A 15 -14.80 7.67 4.77
N VAL A 16 -13.84 7.52 3.84
CA VAL A 16 -13.81 6.41 2.89
C VAL A 16 -13.56 5.10 3.62
N GLU A 17 -12.56 5.08 4.50
CA GLU A 17 -12.18 3.87 5.24
C GLU A 17 -13.31 3.41 6.15
N LYS A 18 -13.98 4.34 6.81
CA LYS A 18 -15.15 4.03 7.63
C LYS A 18 -16.29 3.45 6.79
N ALA A 19 -16.55 4.04 5.62
CA ALA A 19 -17.64 3.58 4.75
C ALA A 19 -17.38 2.16 4.22
N TYR A 20 -16.12 1.83 3.88
CA TYR A 20 -15.75 0.49 3.43
C TYR A 20 -15.50 -0.49 4.58
N GLY A 21 -15.29 -0.01 5.79
CA GLY A 21 -15.11 -0.86 6.96
C GLY A 21 -13.68 -1.35 7.19
N TYR A 22 -12.66 -0.49 6.96
CA TYR A 22 -11.27 -0.86 7.23
C TYR A 22 -10.48 0.31 7.83
N THR A 23 -9.34 -0.04 8.43
CA THR A 23 -8.36 0.92 8.94
C THR A 23 -7.17 0.93 7.98
N HIS A 24 -6.65 2.10 7.63
CA HIS A 24 -5.59 2.18 6.63
C HIS A 24 -4.29 1.57 7.10
N ALA A 25 -3.89 1.83 8.36
CA ALA A 25 -2.64 1.26 8.90
C ALA A 25 -2.72 1.10 10.41
N VAL A 26 -1.91 0.18 10.93
CA VAL A 26 -1.76 -0.03 12.36
C VAL A 26 -0.29 -0.28 12.69
N LYS A 27 0.21 0.40 13.74
CA LYS A 27 1.54 0.16 14.28
C LYS A 27 1.41 -0.55 15.61
N ILE A 28 2.14 -1.64 15.77
CA ILE A 28 2.23 -2.42 17.02
C ILE A 28 3.72 -2.61 17.30
N GLY A 29 4.24 -1.91 18.32
CA GLY A 29 5.68 -1.93 18.60
C GLY A 29 6.47 -1.37 17.42
N ASN A 30 7.36 -2.19 16.87
CA ASN A 30 8.19 -1.81 15.71
C ASN A 30 7.58 -2.26 14.37
N ASP A 31 6.41 -2.90 14.39
CA ASP A 31 5.78 -3.44 13.21
C ASP A 31 4.59 -2.60 12.77
N ILE A 32 4.49 -2.37 11.47
CA ILE A 32 3.40 -1.61 10.87
C ILE A 32 2.79 -2.45 9.76
N LYS A 33 1.45 -2.57 9.78
CA LYS A 33 0.70 -3.23 8.72
C LYS A 33 -0.12 -2.17 8.01
N ILE A 34 -0.01 -2.12 6.69
CA ILE A 34 -0.66 -1.11 5.86
C ILE A 34 -1.61 -1.81 4.91
N SER A 35 -2.87 -1.42 4.95
CA SER A 35 -3.91 -1.93 4.06
C SER A 35 -3.60 -1.63 2.61
N GLY A 36 -4.19 -2.39 1.71
CA GLY A 36 -3.99 -2.23 0.28
C GLY A 36 -4.32 -0.83 -0.20
N ALA A 37 -3.34 -0.20 -0.85
CA ALA A 37 -3.52 1.10 -1.50
C ALA A 37 -4.01 0.89 -2.93
N VAL A 38 -4.99 1.68 -3.34
CA VAL A 38 -5.53 1.70 -4.70
C VAL A 38 -5.56 3.14 -5.21
N SER A 39 -5.69 3.31 -6.52
CA SER A 39 -5.72 4.65 -7.12
C SER A 39 -7.08 5.30 -6.94
N MET A 40 -7.21 6.16 -5.93
CA MET A 40 -8.45 6.87 -5.63
C MET A 40 -8.16 8.32 -5.18
N ASP A 41 -9.17 9.18 -5.33
CA ASP A 41 -9.13 10.54 -4.79
C ASP A 41 -9.55 10.53 -3.30
N ASP A 42 -9.57 11.70 -2.68
CA ASP A 42 -9.91 11.82 -1.26
C ASP A 42 -11.36 11.49 -0.94
N ALA A 43 -12.23 11.48 -1.94
CA ALA A 43 -13.62 11.06 -1.79
C ALA A 43 -13.82 9.56 -2.06
N GLY A 44 -12.74 8.84 -2.40
CA GLY A 44 -12.81 7.40 -2.68
C GLY A 44 -13.16 7.05 -4.13
N ASN A 45 -13.21 8.03 -5.03
CA ASN A 45 -13.48 7.77 -6.43
C ASN A 45 -12.24 7.26 -7.15
N PRO A 46 -12.37 6.23 -8.04
CA PRO A 46 -11.25 5.76 -8.82
C PRO A 46 -10.61 6.87 -9.67
N THR A 47 -9.28 6.86 -9.74
CA THR A 47 -8.51 7.80 -10.56
C THR A 47 -7.61 7.04 -11.52
N ALA A 48 -7.10 7.73 -12.55
CA ALA A 48 -6.23 7.15 -13.58
C ALA A 48 -6.85 5.89 -14.21
N VAL A 49 -8.15 5.93 -14.49
CA VAL A 49 -8.88 4.79 -15.04
C VAL A 49 -8.27 4.36 -16.38
N GLY A 50 -7.98 3.06 -16.50
CA GLY A 50 -7.37 2.50 -17.71
C GLY A 50 -5.86 2.66 -17.81
N ASP A 51 -5.21 3.31 -16.84
CA ASP A 51 -3.76 3.60 -16.84
C ASP A 51 -3.09 2.91 -15.64
N LEU A 52 -2.63 1.68 -15.81
CA LEU A 52 -2.03 0.90 -14.74
C LEU A 52 -0.79 1.57 -14.16
N LEU A 53 0.08 2.15 -14.99
CA LEU A 53 1.30 2.79 -14.51
C LEU A 53 0.97 3.98 -13.60
N GLN A 54 0.02 4.83 -14.00
CA GLN A 54 -0.36 5.97 -13.18
C GLN A 54 -1.08 5.51 -11.91
N GLN A 55 -1.91 4.46 -12.00
CA GLN A 55 -2.52 3.87 -10.80
C GLN A 55 -1.44 3.37 -9.82
N MET A 56 -0.42 2.69 -10.33
CA MET A 56 0.70 2.21 -9.51
C MET A 56 1.42 3.38 -8.84
N LYS A 57 1.71 4.45 -9.57
CA LYS A 57 2.31 5.66 -8.99
C LYS A 57 1.46 6.25 -7.88
N ASN A 58 0.14 6.29 -8.08
CA ASN A 58 -0.80 6.78 -7.07
C ASN A 58 -0.82 5.91 -5.82
N CYS A 59 -0.72 4.58 -5.99
CA CYS A 59 -0.60 3.66 -4.85
C CYS A 59 0.66 3.96 -4.03
N TYR A 60 1.81 4.09 -4.66
CA TYR A 60 3.05 4.37 -3.95
C TYR A 60 3.05 5.77 -3.31
N SER A 61 2.38 6.74 -3.93
CA SER A 61 2.21 8.06 -3.32
C SER A 61 1.43 7.98 -2.00
N ASP A 62 0.34 7.22 -1.96
CA ASP A 62 -0.43 7.02 -0.74
C ASP A 62 0.37 6.25 0.31
N LEU A 63 1.09 5.20 -0.10
CA LEU A 63 1.92 4.42 0.81
C LEU A 63 3.05 5.27 1.41
N ASP A 64 3.63 6.16 0.62
CA ASP A 64 4.65 7.10 1.11
C ASP A 64 4.10 8.01 2.21
N LYS A 65 2.88 8.50 2.06
CA LYS A 65 2.22 9.32 3.09
C LYS A 65 2.06 8.56 4.39
N VAL A 66 1.65 7.30 4.32
CA VAL A 66 1.50 6.45 5.51
C VAL A 66 2.85 6.19 6.17
N LEU A 67 3.86 5.85 5.38
CA LEU A 67 5.21 5.62 5.89
C LEU A 67 5.74 6.87 6.62
N LYS A 68 5.58 8.05 6.01
CA LYS A 68 6.02 9.32 6.61
C LYS A 68 5.30 9.62 7.93
N HIS A 69 4.02 9.28 8.01
CA HIS A 69 3.26 9.45 9.25
C HIS A 69 3.95 8.72 10.42
N TYR A 70 4.49 7.53 10.17
CA TYR A 70 5.17 6.73 11.18
C TYR A 70 6.68 6.97 11.24
N GLY A 71 7.20 7.96 10.50
CA GLY A 71 8.64 8.24 10.46
C GLY A 71 9.45 7.18 9.72
N CYS A 72 8.83 6.48 8.77
CA CYS A 72 9.45 5.41 8.00
C CYS A 72 9.66 5.82 6.53
N THR A 73 10.46 5.02 5.83
CA THR A 73 10.65 5.11 4.39
C THR A 73 10.45 3.74 3.76
N PHE A 74 10.51 3.65 2.43
CA PHE A 74 10.43 2.36 1.75
C PHE A 74 11.60 1.42 2.12
N ASP A 75 12.69 1.95 2.66
CA ASP A 75 13.80 1.12 3.17
C ASP A 75 13.39 0.26 4.37
N ASP A 76 12.32 0.62 5.06
CA ASP A 76 11.80 -0.10 6.22
C ASP A 76 10.76 -1.16 5.85
N VAL A 77 10.37 -1.25 4.59
CA VAL A 77 9.37 -2.22 4.10
C VAL A 77 9.99 -3.61 4.04
N VAL A 78 9.35 -4.58 4.68
CA VAL A 78 9.84 -5.97 4.72
C VAL A 78 8.95 -6.94 3.94
N VAL A 79 7.69 -6.56 3.69
CA VAL A 79 6.75 -7.33 2.86
C VAL A 79 5.99 -6.37 1.96
N GLU A 80 5.93 -6.72 0.67
CA GLU A 80 5.05 -6.04 -0.29
C GLU A 80 4.30 -7.09 -1.09
N ASN A 81 2.97 -7.01 -1.10
CA ASN A 81 2.15 -7.83 -1.97
C ASN A 81 1.45 -6.94 -2.99
N VAL A 82 1.56 -7.31 -4.24
CA VAL A 82 0.92 -6.62 -5.36
C VAL A 82 -0.17 -7.51 -5.94
N PHE A 83 -1.38 -6.95 -6.05
CA PHE A 83 -2.54 -7.58 -6.65
C PHE A 83 -2.90 -6.81 -7.92
N THR A 84 -3.05 -7.50 -9.04
CA THR A 84 -3.37 -6.82 -10.29
C THR A 84 -4.35 -7.63 -11.12
N THR A 85 -5.23 -6.92 -11.83
CA THR A 85 -6.15 -7.52 -12.79
C THR A 85 -5.53 -7.65 -14.19
N ASN A 86 -4.29 -7.14 -14.36
CA ASN A 86 -3.58 -7.18 -15.64
C ASN A 86 -2.09 -7.44 -15.40
N MET A 87 -1.74 -8.70 -15.16
CA MET A 87 -0.36 -9.10 -14.89
C MET A 87 0.62 -8.77 -16.03
N PRO A 88 0.28 -9.01 -17.33
CA PRO A 88 1.19 -8.66 -18.41
C PRO A 88 1.58 -7.17 -18.40
N GLU A 89 0.61 -6.29 -18.18
CA GLU A 89 0.88 -4.84 -18.14
C GLU A 89 1.69 -4.47 -16.88
N PHE A 90 1.37 -5.08 -15.73
CA PHE A 90 2.17 -4.86 -14.53
C PHE A 90 3.64 -5.26 -14.76
N LEU A 91 3.88 -6.43 -15.36
CA LEU A 91 5.24 -6.88 -15.64
C LEU A 91 5.96 -5.92 -16.60
N ALA A 92 5.26 -5.39 -17.61
CA ALA A 92 5.83 -4.40 -18.51
C ALA A 92 6.23 -3.10 -17.79
N GLN A 93 5.54 -2.74 -16.71
CA GLN A 93 5.77 -1.51 -15.94
C GLN A 93 6.51 -1.75 -14.62
N ALA A 94 6.95 -2.97 -14.35
CA ALA A 94 7.57 -3.33 -13.07
C ALA A 94 8.89 -2.58 -12.78
N GLY A 95 9.51 -2.01 -13.81
CA GLY A 95 10.69 -1.16 -13.64
C GLY A 95 10.43 0.03 -12.72
N TYR A 96 9.24 0.62 -12.79
CA TYR A 96 8.88 1.70 -11.87
C TYR A 96 8.82 1.20 -10.43
N ARG A 97 8.13 0.08 -10.19
CA ARG A 97 8.08 -0.55 -8.86
C ARG A 97 9.48 -0.81 -8.31
N ASN A 98 10.37 -1.36 -9.14
CA ASN A 98 11.71 -1.68 -8.72
C ASN A 98 12.52 -0.43 -8.33
N SER A 99 12.24 0.72 -8.95
CA SER A 99 12.92 1.97 -8.64
C SER A 99 12.53 2.56 -7.28
N ILE A 100 11.43 2.11 -6.69
CA ILE A 100 10.99 2.56 -5.36
C ILE A 100 11.96 2.08 -4.27
N TYR A 101 12.51 0.87 -4.43
CA TYR A 101 13.39 0.24 -3.44
C TYR A 101 14.84 0.44 -3.84
N THR A 102 15.56 1.30 -3.11
CA THR A 102 16.93 1.69 -3.45
C THR A 102 18.01 0.95 -2.67
N LYS A 103 17.64 0.25 -1.59
CA LYS A 103 18.60 -0.50 -0.75
C LYS A 103 18.37 -2.00 -0.82
N GLN A 104 17.18 -2.45 -0.42
CA GLN A 104 16.86 -3.86 -0.33
C GLN A 104 15.42 -4.08 -0.80
N PHE A 105 15.21 -5.05 -1.68
CA PHE A 105 13.85 -5.42 -2.05
C PHE A 105 13.15 -6.12 -0.89
N PRO A 106 11.87 -5.83 -0.66
CA PRO A 106 11.10 -6.56 0.34
C PRO A 106 10.78 -7.98 -0.13
N THR A 107 10.38 -8.83 0.81
CA THR A 107 9.72 -10.09 0.48
C THR A 107 8.31 -9.79 -0.03
N GLY A 108 7.64 -10.78 -0.63
CA GLY A 108 6.25 -10.61 -1.05
C GLY A 108 5.91 -11.42 -2.27
N SER A 109 4.74 -11.15 -2.83
CA SER A 109 4.21 -11.88 -3.98
C SER A 109 3.52 -10.94 -4.94
N TRP A 110 3.55 -11.28 -6.23
CA TRP A 110 2.78 -10.63 -7.27
C TRP A 110 1.65 -11.57 -7.67
N LEU A 111 0.41 -11.14 -7.50
CA LEU A 111 -0.77 -11.97 -7.63
C LEU A 111 -1.71 -11.40 -8.70
N GLY A 112 -2.02 -12.22 -9.70
CA GLY A 112 -3.06 -11.89 -10.66
C GLY A 112 -4.41 -12.24 -10.04
N VAL A 113 -5.35 -11.29 -10.05
CA VAL A 113 -6.69 -11.49 -9.49
C VAL A 113 -7.74 -11.18 -10.54
N LYS A 114 -8.92 -11.79 -10.38
CA LYS A 114 -10.01 -11.58 -11.32
C LYS A 114 -10.54 -10.15 -11.25
N GLU A 115 -10.70 -9.61 -10.03
CA GLU A 115 -11.21 -8.26 -9.82
C GLU A 115 -10.74 -7.74 -8.46
N LEU A 116 -10.75 -6.42 -8.32
CA LEU A 116 -10.54 -5.72 -7.06
C LEU A 116 -11.86 -5.12 -6.59
N ALA A 117 -11.85 -4.33 -5.52
CA ALA A 117 -13.09 -3.84 -4.90
C ALA A 117 -13.98 -3.06 -5.87
N LEU A 118 -13.39 -2.28 -6.78
CA LEU A 118 -14.12 -1.58 -7.84
C LEU A 118 -13.54 -1.99 -9.20
N PRO A 119 -14.38 -2.04 -10.25
CA PRO A 119 -13.92 -2.51 -11.57
C PRO A 119 -12.84 -1.64 -12.21
N GLU A 120 -12.75 -0.37 -11.82
CA GLU A 120 -11.74 0.57 -12.34
C GLU A 120 -10.36 0.33 -11.75
N PHE A 121 -10.24 -0.35 -10.60
CA PHE A 121 -8.94 -0.62 -9.99
C PHE A 121 -8.23 -1.76 -10.72
N MET A 122 -7.04 -1.48 -11.22
CA MET A 122 -6.20 -2.44 -11.93
C MET A 122 -5.07 -2.98 -11.07
N ILE A 123 -4.75 -2.30 -9.97
CA ILE A 123 -3.64 -2.66 -9.08
C ILE A 123 -3.96 -2.24 -7.65
N GLU A 124 -3.52 -3.06 -6.72
CA GLU A 124 -3.58 -2.79 -5.27
C GLU A 124 -2.28 -3.25 -4.65
N ILE A 125 -1.73 -2.48 -3.72
CA ILE A 125 -0.44 -2.78 -3.09
C ILE A 125 -0.58 -2.66 -1.59
N GLU A 126 -0.21 -3.71 -0.85
CA GLU A 126 -0.19 -3.70 0.60
C GLU A 126 1.24 -3.91 1.11
N LEU A 127 1.54 -3.34 2.28
CA LEU A 127 2.88 -3.39 2.86
C LEU A 127 2.86 -3.87 4.31
N GLU A 128 3.94 -4.52 4.71
CA GLU A 128 4.30 -4.66 6.12
C GLU A 128 5.68 -4.04 6.31
N VAL A 129 5.84 -3.34 7.43
CA VAL A 129 7.00 -2.51 7.72
C VAL A 129 7.55 -2.89 9.08
N HIS A 130 8.86 -2.90 9.21
CA HIS A 130 9.52 -3.09 10.50
C HIS A 130 10.61 -2.03 10.66
N LYS A 131 10.54 -1.28 11.74
CA LYS A 131 11.55 -0.27 12.04
C LYS A 131 11.94 -0.32 13.50
N SER A 132 13.18 -0.68 13.75
CA SER A 132 13.77 -0.62 15.08
C SER A 132 14.05 0.82 15.46
N HIS A 133 13.81 1.16 16.72
CA HIS A 133 14.09 2.49 17.28
C HIS A 133 15.41 2.50 18.00
#